data_18fb4a81edc684caa6d27dfe8f183188
#
_entry.id   18fb4a81edc684caa6d27dfe8f183188
#
_cell.length_a   1.000
_cell.length_b   1.000
_cell.length_c   1.000
_cell.angle_alpha   90.00
_cell.angle_beta   90.00
_cell.angle_gamma   90.00
#
_symmetry.space_group_name_H-M   'P 1'
#
loop_
_entity.id
_entity.type
_entity.pdbx_description
1 polymer ?
#
loop_
_entity_poly.entity_id
_entity_poly.type
_entity_poly.pdbx_seq_one_letter_code
_entity_poly.pdbx_strand_id
1 'polypeptide(L)'
;DLSKNYNFIVGYNGFDPTLAKRFAGKSTLISGKLAYAGKNTFNVSFTDSIVQNLTLEKFYKGQWQTCDSNSFKPMSAVGYYFGKKIANEINVPIGLINISIGGAPLETFIDKEVLKQNKQFSGKVNGDWLGNNALPVWIKERGKQNVGQLSDVPADENGKNHAFKPGFAYDAGIKSLLSLPVKGIVCYQGESNAQEIERVNEYAALSALMVSDYRKKWKQLQLPFYFVQLSSIDTVKYKGELWPQFRNEQRKMLQLIPNSGMAVCSDIGAKDDVHPTNKKDVGERLARWALNKTYTQKIVPSGPLPLKATYSNGKVIVSFEYIAKGLKISDGKPLRGFSIDGMNDTKAIIGDNGIIIPVNTKPQYIYYGWKPFSDGNLINSENLPASTFKIPVK
;
A
#
# COMPACT_ATOMS: atom_id res chain seq x y z
N ASP A 1 -29.54 1.61 13.04
CA ASP A 1 -28.94 1.55 14.37
C ASP A 1 -27.52 2.15 14.29
N LEU A 2 -27.40 3.45 14.60
CA LEU A 2 -26.16 4.22 14.57
C LEU A 2 -25.15 3.77 15.66
N SER A 3 -25.52 2.87 16.56
CA SER A 3 -24.63 2.32 17.58
C SER A 3 -23.61 1.31 17.03
N LYS A 4 -23.83 0.79 15.84
CA LYS A 4 -22.90 -0.12 15.13
C LYS A 4 -22.06 0.67 14.14
N ASN A 5 -20.80 0.81 14.47
CA ASN A 5 -19.84 1.53 13.63
C ASN A 5 -19.31 0.63 12.50
N TYR A 6 -19.58 1.01 11.25
CA TYR A 6 -19.19 0.26 10.05
C TYR A 6 -18.27 1.06 9.10
N ASN A 7 -17.72 2.19 9.56
CA ASN A 7 -16.92 3.06 8.70
C ASN A 7 -15.47 2.58 8.59
N PHE A 8 -14.93 2.61 7.37
CA PHE A 8 -13.51 2.39 7.07
C PHE A 8 -12.91 3.61 6.40
N ILE A 9 -11.71 3.98 6.83
CA ILE A 9 -10.88 4.95 6.10
C ILE A 9 -10.09 4.18 5.05
N VAL A 10 -10.22 4.58 3.80
CA VAL A 10 -9.51 4.01 2.67
C VAL A 10 -8.45 4.98 2.22
N GLY A 11 -7.17 4.64 2.45
CA GLY A 11 -6.04 5.28 1.82
C GLY A 11 -5.63 4.46 0.60
N TYR A 12 -5.81 5.01 -0.59
CA TYR A 12 -5.39 4.38 -1.83
C TYR A 12 -4.49 5.31 -2.61
N ASN A 13 -3.32 4.80 -2.96
CA ASN A 13 -2.35 5.46 -3.80
C ASN A 13 -2.38 4.82 -5.19
N GLY A 14 -3.36 5.14 -5.99
CA GLY A 14 -3.49 4.57 -7.32
C GLY A 14 -4.32 5.45 -8.23
N PHE A 15 -3.73 5.78 -9.35
CA PHE A 15 -4.40 6.39 -10.47
C PHE A 15 -5.29 5.33 -11.14
N ASP A 16 -6.56 5.64 -11.39
CA ASP A 16 -7.42 4.79 -12.21
C ASP A 16 -7.21 5.13 -13.70
N PRO A 17 -6.56 4.26 -14.49
CA PRO A 17 -6.31 4.52 -15.91
C PRO A 17 -7.59 4.58 -16.74
N THR A 18 -8.72 4.09 -16.25
CA THR A 18 -10.01 4.22 -16.94
C THR A 18 -10.53 5.65 -16.85
N LEU A 19 -10.21 6.37 -15.77
CA LEU A 19 -10.45 7.80 -15.64
C LEU A 19 -9.53 8.60 -16.56
N ALA A 20 -8.26 8.23 -16.70
CA ALA A 20 -7.32 8.86 -17.61
C ALA A 20 -7.77 8.79 -19.09
N LYS A 21 -8.26 7.63 -19.54
CA LYS A 21 -8.78 7.46 -20.90
C LYS A 21 -10.02 8.33 -21.17
N ARG A 22 -10.85 8.61 -20.18
CA ARG A 22 -12.02 9.50 -20.30
C ARG A 22 -11.67 10.98 -20.43
N PHE A 23 -10.49 11.38 -19.93
CA PHE A 23 -10.06 12.78 -19.91
C PHE A 23 -8.87 13.07 -20.84
N ALA A 24 -8.45 12.09 -21.64
CA ALA A 24 -7.43 12.30 -22.68
C ALA A 24 -7.87 13.43 -23.62
N GLY A 25 -7.12 14.53 -23.62
CA GLY A 25 -7.34 15.69 -24.49
C GLY A 25 -8.21 16.83 -23.92
N LYS A 26 -8.64 16.75 -22.64
CA LYS A 26 -9.31 17.87 -21.97
C LYS A 26 -8.58 18.22 -20.68
N SER A 27 -7.97 19.40 -20.66
CA SER A 27 -7.44 20.02 -19.44
C SER A 27 -8.63 20.50 -18.57
N THR A 28 -9.23 19.60 -17.83
CA THR A 28 -10.27 19.97 -16.87
C THR A 28 -9.82 19.50 -15.52
N LEU A 29 -9.42 20.43 -14.69
CA LEU A 29 -9.16 20.20 -13.28
C LEU A 29 -10.47 19.88 -12.56
N ILE A 30 -10.61 18.64 -12.18
CA ILE A 30 -11.56 18.25 -11.15
C ILE A 30 -10.73 18.07 -9.89
N SER A 31 -10.92 18.99 -8.94
CA SER A 31 -10.38 19.00 -7.56
C SER A 31 -9.41 17.86 -7.21
N GLY A 32 -8.10 18.11 -7.24
CA GLY A 32 -7.08 17.15 -6.77
C GLY A 32 -6.81 15.96 -7.67
N LYS A 33 -7.15 15.97 -8.96
CA LYS A 33 -6.90 14.89 -9.92
C LYS A 33 -5.75 15.21 -10.86
N LEU A 34 -4.84 14.25 -11.00
CA LEU A 34 -3.83 14.22 -12.06
C LEU A 34 -4.51 14.06 -13.42
N ALA A 35 -4.26 14.99 -14.35
CA ALA A 35 -4.65 14.84 -15.75
C ALA A 35 -3.49 14.18 -16.52
N TYR A 36 -3.78 13.11 -17.26
CA TYR A 36 -2.85 12.45 -18.17
C TYR A 36 -2.90 13.15 -19.53
N ALA A 37 -1.80 13.73 -19.96
CA ALA A 37 -1.66 14.32 -21.28
C ALA A 37 -0.60 13.56 -22.09
N GLY A 38 -1.06 12.66 -22.98
CA GLY A 38 -0.23 12.02 -24.00
C GLY A 38 0.51 10.73 -23.56
N LYS A 39 0.92 9.95 -24.56
CA LYS A 39 1.76 8.76 -24.38
C LYS A 39 3.08 9.18 -23.72
N ASN A 40 3.36 8.72 -22.53
CA ASN A 40 4.62 8.81 -21.79
C ASN A 40 4.96 10.11 -21.04
N THR A 41 4.05 11.07 -20.86
CA THR A 41 4.31 12.22 -19.99
C THR A 41 3.16 12.47 -19.04
N PHE A 42 3.43 12.42 -17.73
CA PHE A 42 2.52 12.95 -16.73
C PHE A 42 2.74 14.45 -16.64
N ASN A 43 1.93 15.23 -17.33
CA ASN A 43 1.88 16.67 -17.11
C ASN A 43 0.85 16.95 -16.03
N VAL A 44 1.34 17.32 -14.86
CA VAL A 44 0.50 17.92 -13.83
C VAL A 44 0.54 19.41 -14.05
N SER A 45 -0.46 19.96 -14.73
CA SER A 45 -0.65 21.40 -14.74
C SER A 45 -1.49 21.77 -13.52
N PHE A 46 -0.89 22.50 -12.59
CA PHE A 46 -1.63 23.14 -11.50
C PHE A 46 -2.08 24.50 -12.03
N THR A 47 -3.36 24.76 -11.95
CA THR A 47 -3.95 26.07 -12.18
C THR A 47 -4.09 26.80 -10.83
N ASP A 48 -4.35 28.08 -10.84
CA ASP A 48 -4.60 28.90 -9.63
C ASP A 48 -5.61 28.29 -8.67
N SER A 49 -6.57 27.52 -9.19
CA SER A 49 -7.57 26.81 -8.36
C SER A 49 -6.95 25.70 -7.50
N ILE A 50 -5.80 25.13 -7.85
CA ILE A 50 -5.09 24.13 -7.03
C ILE A 50 -4.31 24.81 -5.91
N VAL A 51 -3.74 25.96 -6.17
CA VAL A 51 -3.13 26.78 -5.12
C VAL A 51 -4.17 27.12 -4.04
N GLN A 52 -5.39 27.47 -4.45
CA GLN A 52 -6.50 27.69 -3.50
C GLN A 52 -6.92 26.42 -2.74
N ASN A 53 -6.77 25.24 -3.34
CA ASN A 53 -7.10 23.96 -2.71
C ASN A 53 -5.97 23.44 -1.79
N LEU A 54 -4.80 24.07 -1.72
CA LEU A 54 -3.71 23.74 -0.81
C LEU A 54 -3.86 24.40 0.58
N THR A 55 -4.99 25.06 0.86
CA THR A 55 -5.39 25.38 2.24
C THR A 55 -5.92 24.12 2.91
N LEU A 56 -5.50 23.87 4.15
CA LEU A 56 -5.84 22.65 4.89
C LEU A 56 -7.35 22.42 4.96
N GLU A 57 -8.14 23.47 5.22
CA GLU A 57 -9.60 23.39 5.40
C GLU A 57 -10.36 23.14 4.10
N LYS A 58 -9.73 23.35 2.94
CA LYS A 58 -10.38 23.28 1.63
C LYS A 58 -9.87 22.14 0.76
N PHE A 59 -8.80 21.45 1.16
CA PHE A 59 -8.17 20.42 0.34
C PHE A 59 -9.08 19.21 0.14
N TYR A 60 -9.62 18.66 1.22
CA TYR A 60 -10.62 17.60 1.15
C TYR A 60 -12.03 18.20 1.22
N LYS A 61 -12.82 17.87 0.22
CA LYS A 61 -14.24 18.21 0.16
C LYS A 61 -15.03 16.94 -0.12
N GLY A 62 -16.07 16.70 0.64
CA GLY A 62 -16.91 15.53 0.45
C GLY A 62 -18.20 15.61 1.21
N GLN A 63 -19.13 14.76 0.81
CA GLN A 63 -20.39 14.51 1.50
C GLN A 63 -20.71 13.03 1.41
N TRP A 64 -21.49 12.53 2.36
CA TRP A 64 -22.00 11.18 2.29
C TRP A 64 -22.97 11.04 1.12
N GLN A 65 -22.74 10.02 0.29
CA GLN A 65 -23.58 9.70 -0.85
C GLN A 65 -23.90 8.21 -0.82
N THR A 66 -25.10 7.84 -1.22
CA THR A 66 -25.44 6.44 -1.48
C THR A 66 -24.61 5.94 -2.66
N CYS A 67 -24.12 4.71 -2.57
CA CYS A 67 -23.35 4.07 -3.63
C CYS A 67 -24.27 3.68 -4.78
N ASP A 68 -24.28 4.46 -5.85
CA ASP A 68 -25.04 4.24 -7.09
C ASP A 68 -24.13 4.35 -8.34
N SER A 69 -24.72 4.26 -9.53
CA SER A 69 -24.01 4.34 -10.81
C SER A 69 -23.22 5.63 -11.04
N ASN A 70 -23.54 6.70 -10.31
CA ASN A 70 -22.87 8.01 -10.43
C ASN A 70 -21.82 8.21 -9.34
N SER A 71 -22.15 7.89 -8.09
CA SER A 71 -21.32 8.15 -6.92
C SER A 71 -20.10 7.22 -6.82
N PHE A 72 -20.17 5.96 -7.32
CA PHE A 72 -19.03 5.06 -7.24
C PHE A 72 -17.91 5.38 -8.25
N LYS A 73 -18.22 6.08 -9.35
CA LYS A 73 -17.24 6.39 -10.41
C LYS A 73 -16.02 7.20 -9.94
N PRO A 74 -16.17 8.24 -9.10
CA PRO A 74 -15.06 9.00 -8.53
C PRO A 74 -14.44 8.33 -7.29
N MET A 75 -15.05 7.27 -6.77
CA MET A 75 -14.54 6.54 -5.60
C MET A 75 -13.32 5.71 -5.93
N SER A 76 -12.47 5.43 -4.93
CA SER A 76 -11.42 4.44 -5.03
C SER A 76 -12.01 3.09 -5.46
N ALA A 77 -11.55 2.54 -6.60
CA ALA A 77 -12.00 1.23 -7.05
C ALA A 77 -11.65 0.11 -6.03
N VAL A 78 -10.49 0.19 -5.39
CA VAL A 78 -10.12 -0.74 -4.31
C VAL A 78 -11.07 -0.61 -3.13
N GLY A 79 -11.37 0.62 -2.69
CA GLY A 79 -12.34 0.88 -1.63
C GLY A 79 -13.73 0.37 -1.98
N TYR A 80 -14.19 0.60 -3.22
CA TYR A 80 -15.47 0.10 -3.70
C TYR A 80 -15.57 -1.43 -3.61
N TYR A 81 -14.60 -2.18 -4.16
CA TYR A 81 -14.65 -3.65 -4.12
C TYR A 81 -14.47 -4.21 -2.71
N PHE A 82 -13.65 -3.55 -1.87
CA PHE A 82 -13.55 -3.86 -0.44
C PHE A 82 -14.91 -3.74 0.27
N GLY A 83 -15.54 -2.57 0.18
CA GLY A 83 -16.83 -2.32 0.83
C GLY A 83 -17.95 -3.19 0.29
N LYS A 84 -18.03 -3.37 -1.04
CA LYS A 84 -19.02 -4.23 -1.70
C LYS A 84 -18.91 -5.68 -1.22
N LYS A 85 -17.68 -6.22 -1.16
CA LYS A 85 -17.46 -7.60 -0.67
C LYS A 85 -17.94 -7.75 0.77
N ILE A 86 -17.59 -6.84 1.66
CA ILE A 86 -18.01 -6.91 3.06
C ILE A 86 -19.53 -6.75 3.16
N ALA A 87 -20.13 -5.76 2.52
CA ALA A 87 -21.58 -5.53 2.58
C ALA A 87 -22.38 -6.75 2.15
N ASN A 88 -21.95 -7.42 1.08
CA ASN A 88 -22.60 -8.64 0.59
C ASN A 88 -22.46 -9.84 1.55
N GLU A 89 -21.33 -9.96 2.24
CA GLU A 89 -21.06 -11.11 3.12
C GLU A 89 -21.72 -11.00 4.50
N ILE A 90 -21.86 -9.78 5.02
CA ILE A 90 -22.37 -9.58 6.38
C ILE A 90 -23.73 -8.85 6.42
N ASN A 91 -24.24 -8.45 5.26
CA ASN A 91 -25.54 -7.77 5.08
C ASN A 91 -25.73 -6.55 6.01
N VAL A 92 -24.70 -5.68 6.06
CA VAL A 92 -24.74 -4.42 6.81
C VAL A 92 -24.28 -3.25 5.93
N PRO A 93 -24.78 -2.04 6.17
CA PRO A 93 -24.28 -0.84 5.50
C PRO A 93 -22.80 -0.61 5.80
N ILE A 94 -22.00 -0.28 4.78
CA ILE A 94 -20.58 0.04 4.92
C ILE A 94 -20.37 1.49 4.49
N GLY A 95 -19.83 2.31 5.39
CA GLY A 95 -19.35 3.65 5.08
C GLY A 95 -17.89 3.62 4.66
N LEU A 96 -17.55 4.27 3.55
CA LEU A 96 -16.18 4.41 3.05
C LEU A 96 -15.78 5.88 2.98
N ILE A 97 -14.69 6.25 3.62
CA ILE A 97 -14.12 7.59 3.58
C ILE A 97 -12.82 7.52 2.80
N ASN A 98 -12.78 8.16 1.63
CA ASN A 98 -11.61 8.17 0.76
C ASN A 98 -10.79 9.45 0.95
N ILE A 99 -9.58 9.31 1.49
CA ILE A 99 -8.60 10.39 1.68
C ILE A 99 -7.31 10.14 0.89
N SER A 100 -7.36 9.30 -0.13
CA SER A 100 -6.20 8.94 -0.93
C SER A 100 -5.70 10.11 -1.79
N ILE A 101 -4.38 10.15 -1.99
CA ILE A 101 -3.68 11.09 -2.85
C ILE A 101 -2.73 10.31 -3.73
N GLY A 102 -2.88 10.42 -5.06
CA GLY A 102 -2.00 9.74 -6.02
C GLY A 102 -0.54 10.21 -5.91
N GLY A 103 0.41 9.28 -5.79
CA GLY A 103 1.84 9.57 -5.69
C GLY A 103 2.30 10.12 -4.33
N ALA A 104 1.43 10.25 -3.35
CA ALA A 104 1.80 10.75 -2.03
C ALA A 104 2.69 9.77 -1.25
N PRO A 105 3.70 10.25 -0.52
CA PRO A 105 4.49 9.42 0.38
C PRO A 105 3.72 9.16 1.68
N LEU A 106 4.19 8.19 2.46
CA LEU A 106 3.56 7.87 3.74
C LEU A 106 3.60 9.05 4.72
N GLU A 107 4.66 9.85 4.67
CA GLU A 107 4.93 10.97 5.55
C GLU A 107 3.82 12.03 5.56
N THR A 108 3.10 12.22 4.44
CA THR A 108 2.01 13.20 4.39
C THR A 108 0.82 12.84 5.27
N PHE A 109 0.65 11.53 5.55
CA PHE A 109 -0.44 11.02 6.39
C PHE A 109 -0.09 10.93 7.88
N ILE A 110 1.13 11.31 8.29
CA ILE A 110 1.58 11.24 9.67
C ILE A 110 1.57 12.63 10.30
N ASP A 111 1.07 12.75 11.53
CA ASP A 111 1.13 13.98 12.29
C ASP A 111 2.59 14.48 12.41
N LYS A 112 2.83 15.74 12.05
CA LYS A 112 4.17 16.36 12.13
C LYS A 112 4.76 16.28 13.53
N GLU A 113 3.97 16.47 14.58
CA GLU A 113 4.45 16.39 15.95
C GLU A 113 4.91 14.98 16.33
N VAL A 114 4.26 13.94 15.79
CA VAL A 114 4.68 12.55 16.00
C VAL A 114 6.00 12.26 15.30
N LEU A 115 6.19 12.77 14.08
CA LEU A 115 7.48 12.68 13.38
C LEU A 115 8.57 13.42 14.15
N LYS A 116 8.31 14.66 14.59
CA LYS A 116 9.25 15.54 15.31
C LYS A 116 9.73 14.92 16.62
N GLN A 117 8.84 14.28 17.36
CA GLN A 117 9.15 13.64 18.65
C GLN A 117 9.86 12.29 18.49
N ASN A 118 9.84 11.69 17.32
CA ASN A 118 10.46 10.39 17.07
C ASN A 118 11.93 10.55 16.69
N LYS A 119 12.86 9.97 17.47
CA LYS A 119 14.31 10.07 17.23
C LYS A 119 14.75 9.64 15.83
N GLN A 120 14.11 8.62 15.25
CA GLN A 120 14.44 8.10 13.92
C GLN A 120 13.92 8.99 12.80
N PHE A 121 12.77 9.64 13.00
CA PHE A 121 12.04 10.32 11.93
C PHE A 121 11.96 11.85 12.07
N SER A 122 12.48 12.43 13.15
CA SER A 122 12.46 13.89 13.37
C SER A 122 13.10 14.67 12.22
N GLY A 123 14.11 14.12 11.56
CA GLY A 123 14.75 14.74 10.40
C GLY A 123 13.79 15.00 9.21
N LYS A 124 12.68 14.24 9.11
CA LYS A 124 11.72 14.40 8.01
C LYS A 124 10.89 15.69 8.04
N VAL A 125 10.87 16.36 9.17
CA VAL A 125 10.15 17.64 9.39
C VAL A 125 11.10 18.79 9.75
N ASN A 126 12.40 18.67 9.47
CA ASN A 126 13.38 19.73 9.68
C ASN A 126 13.49 20.63 8.44
N GLY A 127 13.22 21.94 8.63
CA GLY A 127 13.34 22.95 7.59
C GLY A 127 12.38 22.75 6.41
N ASP A 128 12.68 23.39 5.29
CA ASP A 128 11.85 23.32 4.08
C ASP A 128 11.87 21.90 3.49
N TRP A 129 10.69 21.29 3.38
CA TRP A 129 10.53 19.93 2.87
C TRP A 129 11.02 19.76 1.43
N LEU A 130 10.95 20.80 0.59
CA LEU A 130 11.44 20.75 -0.80
C LEU A 130 12.96 20.56 -0.88
N GLY A 131 13.69 20.93 0.15
CA GLY A 131 15.14 20.72 0.26
C GLY A 131 15.55 19.54 1.14
N ASN A 132 14.62 18.93 1.88
CA ASN A 132 14.93 17.98 2.94
C ASN A 132 15.36 16.59 2.42
N ASN A 133 16.62 16.21 2.69
CA ASN A 133 17.19 14.93 2.24
C ASN A 133 16.70 13.69 3.01
N ALA A 134 15.99 13.87 4.12
CA ALA A 134 15.33 12.77 4.82
C ALA A 134 14.02 12.32 4.14
N LEU A 135 13.58 13.01 3.09
CA LEU A 135 12.38 12.71 2.32
C LEU A 135 12.72 12.07 0.97
N PRO A 136 11.80 11.29 0.37
CA PRO A 136 12.01 10.72 -0.96
C PRO A 136 12.31 11.80 -2.01
N VAL A 137 13.26 11.52 -2.91
CA VAL A 137 13.65 12.45 -3.97
C VAL A 137 12.49 12.80 -4.88
N TRP A 138 11.73 11.80 -5.29
CA TRP A 138 10.55 11.93 -6.14
C TRP A 138 9.58 13.01 -5.66
N ILE A 139 9.22 13.00 -4.37
CA ILE A 139 8.23 13.94 -3.85
C ILE A 139 8.74 15.38 -3.79
N LYS A 140 10.04 15.55 -3.49
CA LYS A 140 10.68 16.88 -3.46
C LYS A 140 10.72 17.48 -4.85
N GLU A 141 11.13 16.70 -5.85
CA GLU A 141 11.19 17.15 -7.24
C GLU A 141 9.81 17.48 -7.79
N ARG A 142 8.83 16.63 -7.50
CA ARG A 142 7.45 16.91 -7.89
C ARG A 142 6.90 18.15 -7.19
N GLY A 143 7.18 18.31 -5.91
CA GLY A 143 6.81 19.51 -5.16
C GLY A 143 7.44 20.78 -5.74
N LYS A 144 8.74 20.76 -6.06
CA LYS A 144 9.42 21.89 -6.71
C LYS A 144 8.78 22.26 -8.05
N GLN A 145 8.46 21.26 -8.89
CA GLN A 145 7.77 21.48 -10.15
C GLN A 145 6.39 22.11 -9.97
N ASN A 146 5.66 21.70 -8.94
CA ASN A 146 4.28 22.08 -8.72
C ASN A 146 4.13 23.44 -8.03
N VAL A 147 4.89 23.68 -6.95
CA VAL A 147 4.72 24.86 -6.10
C VAL A 147 5.99 25.68 -5.90
N GLY A 148 7.13 25.22 -6.40
CA GLY A 148 8.41 25.89 -6.16
C GLY A 148 8.43 27.36 -6.56
N GLN A 149 7.88 27.71 -7.72
CA GLN A 149 7.84 29.05 -8.28
C GLN A 149 6.57 29.85 -7.93
N LEU A 150 5.60 29.28 -7.24
CA LEU A 150 4.34 29.95 -6.92
C LEU A 150 4.51 30.77 -5.64
N SER A 151 4.11 32.05 -5.65
CA SER A 151 4.19 32.96 -4.48
C SER A 151 3.04 32.73 -3.51
N ASP A 152 1.84 32.42 -4.00
CA ASP A 152 0.59 32.50 -3.26
C ASP A 152 0.17 31.16 -2.63
N VAL A 153 1.11 30.22 -2.48
CA VAL A 153 0.88 28.95 -1.80
C VAL A 153 0.99 29.15 -0.28
N PRO A 154 -0.03 28.78 0.49
CA PRO A 154 0.06 28.78 1.95
C PRO A 154 1.28 27.97 2.41
N ALA A 155 1.97 28.46 3.41
CA ALA A 155 3.20 27.86 3.95
C ALA A 155 3.20 27.88 5.47
N ASP A 156 3.99 26.98 6.06
CA ASP A 156 4.33 26.98 7.49
C ASP A 156 5.86 26.90 7.64
N GLU A 157 6.34 26.60 8.84
CA GLU A 157 7.77 26.45 9.17
C GLU A 157 8.49 25.37 8.34
N ASN A 158 7.75 24.44 7.73
CA ASN A 158 8.30 23.39 6.85
C ASN A 158 8.16 23.72 5.36
N GLY A 159 7.80 24.96 5.01
CA GLY A 159 7.68 25.43 3.63
C GLY A 159 6.28 25.37 3.06
N LYS A 160 6.17 25.56 1.74
CA LYS A 160 4.90 25.66 1.01
C LYS A 160 4.05 24.40 1.14
N ASN A 161 2.74 24.58 1.27
CA ASN A 161 1.80 23.47 1.30
C ASN A 161 1.78 22.70 -0.03
N HIS A 162 1.66 21.41 0.08
CA HIS A 162 1.51 20.48 -1.04
C HIS A 162 1.00 19.13 -0.51
N ALA A 163 0.28 18.40 -1.33
CA ALA A 163 -0.26 17.08 -0.99
C ALA A 163 0.82 16.06 -0.56
N PHE A 164 2.09 16.28 -0.91
CA PHE A 164 3.23 15.41 -0.56
C PHE A 164 4.04 15.90 0.64
N LYS A 165 3.76 17.09 1.12
CA LYS A 165 4.42 17.65 2.31
C LYS A 165 4.14 16.78 3.54
N PRO A 166 5.14 16.47 4.38
CA PRO A 166 4.90 15.74 5.63
C PRO A 166 3.81 16.38 6.48
N GLY A 167 2.88 15.57 6.98
CA GLY A 167 1.75 16.00 7.80
C GLY A 167 0.59 16.64 7.07
N PHE A 168 0.73 17.01 5.80
CA PHE A 168 -0.31 17.77 5.10
C PHE A 168 -1.64 17.03 4.98
N ALA A 169 -1.64 15.79 4.50
CA ALA A 169 -2.86 14.98 4.39
C ALA A 169 -3.44 14.59 5.76
N TYR A 170 -2.56 14.48 6.77
CA TYR A 170 -3.00 14.31 8.15
C TYR A 170 -3.79 15.54 8.63
N ASP A 171 -3.23 16.73 8.53
CA ASP A 171 -3.87 17.96 9.00
C ASP A 171 -5.13 18.32 8.19
N ALA A 172 -5.08 18.16 6.84
CA ALA A 172 -6.20 18.48 5.97
C ALA A 172 -7.36 17.47 6.05
N GLY A 173 -7.08 16.21 6.39
CA GLY A 173 -8.07 15.12 6.31
C GLY A 173 -8.22 14.31 7.59
N ILE A 174 -7.17 13.59 8.01
CA ILE A 174 -7.25 12.63 9.12
C ILE A 174 -7.68 13.30 10.42
N LYS A 175 -7.13 14.46 10.73
CA LYS A 175 -7.38 15.18 11.97
C LYS A 175 -8.85 15.48 12.20
N SER A 176 -9.57 15.87 11.17
CA SER A 176 -11.01 16.13 11.24
C SER A 176 -11.85 14.86 11.44
N LEU A 177 -11.33 13.69 11.03
CA LEU A 177 -12.01 12.41 11.16
C LEU A 177 -11.82 11.76 12.56
N LEU A 178 -10.95 12.28 13.41
CA LEU A 178 -10.67 11.67 14.72
C LEU A 178 -11.87 11.64 15.67
N SER A 179 -12.86 12.51 15.47
CA SER A 179 -14.12 12.49 16.19
C SER A 179 -15.14 11.47 15.65
N LEU A 180 -14.92 10.98 14.42
CA LEU A 180 -15.80 10.00 13.80
C LEU A 180 -15.36 8.59 14.21
N PRO A 181 -16.25 7.74 14.72
CA PRO A 181 -15.90 6.36 15.00
C PRO A 181 -15.66 5.60 13.69
N VAL A 182 -14.53 4.88 13.61
CA VAL A 182 -14.14 4.08 12.45
C VAL A 182 -13.96 2.61 12.84
N LYS A 183 -14.26 1.70 11.92
CA LYS A 183 -14.15 0.25 12.13
C LYS A 183 -12.78 -0.30 11.74
N GLY A 184 -12.02 0.42 10.94
CA GLY A 184 -10.70 0.06 10.49
C GLY A 184 -10.15 1.00 9.43
N ILE A 185 -8.90 0.81 9.08
CA ILE A 185 -8.17 1.57 8.07
C ILE A 185 -7.71 0.62 6.98
N VAL A 186 -7.87 1.03 5.72
CA VAL A 186 -7.38 0.33 4.55
C VAL A 186 -6.35 1.20 3.85
N CYS A 187 -5.16 0.66 3.60
CA CYS A 187 -4.03 1.41 3.04
C CYS A 187 -3.46 0.69 1.81
N TYR A 188 -3.40 1.40 0.69
CA TYR A 188 -2.61 1.00 -0.48
C TYR A 188 -1.66 2.14 -0.82
N GLN A 189 -0.44 2.04 -0.34
CA GLN A 189 0.59 3.07 -0.47
C GLN A 189 1.97 2.39 -0.49
N GLY A 190 2.95 3.03 -1.12
CA GLY A 190 4.32 2.56 -1.03
C GLY A 190 5.21 2.97 -2.19
N GLU A 191 4.67 3.19 -3.37
CA GLU A 191 5.40 3.39 -4.61
C GLU A 191 6.40 4.56 -4.51
N SER A 192 6.02 5.66 -3.86
CA SER A 192 6.87 6.83 -3.65
C SER A 192 7.97 6.61 -2.61
N ASN A 193 7.78 5.66 -1.70
CA ASN A 193 8.76 5.28 -0.69
C ASN A 193 9.65 4.10 -1.12
N ALA A 194 9.39 3.50 -2.29
CA ALA A 194 10.09 2.30 -2.77
C ALA A 194 11.27 2.58 -3.70
N GLN A 195 11.67 3.86 -3.88
CA GLN A 195 12.64 4.25 -4.90
C GLN A 195 14.07 4.45 -4.37
N GLU A 196 14.26 4.59 -3.05
CA GLU A 196 15.56 4.74 -2.40
C GLU A 196 15.69 3.75 -1.24
N ILE A 197 16.87 3.16 -1.09
CA ILE A 197 17.10 2.07 -0.12
C ILE A 197 16.85 2.50 1.33
N GLU A 198 17.19 3.74 1.68
CA GLU A 198 16.93 4.31 3.01
C GLU A 198 15.43 4.39 3.27
N ARG A 199 14.64 4.83 2.28
CA ARG A 199 13.18 4.94 2.37
C ARG A 199 12.53 3.56 2.47
N VAL A 200 13.05 2.58 1.73
CA VAL A 200 12.63 1.18 1.82
C VAL A 200 12.86 0.62 3.22
N ASN A 201 14.07 0.77 3.75
CA ASN A 201 14.46 0.18 5.03
C ASN A 201 13.70 0.76 6.25
N GLU A 202 13.25 2.00 6.17
CA GLU A 202 12.51 2.65 7.26
C GLU A 202 10.97 2.45 7.18
N TYR A 203 10.45 1.98 6.05
CA TYR A 203 9.01 2.02 5.75
C TYR A 203 8.16 1.25 6.75
N ALA A 204 8.60 0.06 7.17
CA ALA A 204 7.85 -0.75 8.13
C ALA A 204 7.76 -0.06 9.50
N ALA A 205 8.85 0.55 9.98
CA ALA A 205 8.87 1.29 11.24
C ALA A 205 8.07 2.60 11.16
N LEU A 206 8.16 3.31 10.03
CA LEU A 206 7.37 4.54 9.78
C LEU A 206 5.87 4.24 9.76
N SER A 207 5.46 3.14 9.12
CA SER A 207 4.08 2.66 9.12
C SER A 207 3.59 2.30 10.52
N ALA A 208 4.43 1.62 11.31
CA ALA A 208 4.08 1.26 12.68
C ALA A 208 3.91 2.51 13.56
N LEU A 209 4.75 3.53 13.38
CA LEU A 209 4.60 4.82 14.05
C LEU A 209 3.25 5.47 13.73
N MET A 210 2.90 5.56 12.44
CA MET A 210 1.62 6.11 11.98
C MET A 210 0.43 5.38 12.61
N VAL A 211 0.41 4.06 12.53
CA VAL A 211 -0.72 3.26 13.04
C VAL A 211 -0.83 3.36 14.56
N SER A 212 0.30 3.37 15.27
CA SER A 212 0.32 3.55 16.73
C SER A 212 -0.28 4.90 17.14
N ASP A 213 0.08 5.97 16.42
CA ASP A 213 -0.47 7.31 16.65
C ASP A 213 -1.98 7.36 16.39
N TYR A 214 -2.41 6.84 15.25
CA TYR A 214 -3.84 6.77 14.91
C TYR A 214 -4.65 6.04 15.96
N ARG A 215 -4.18 4.88 16.42
CA ARG A 215 -4.84 4.11 17.49
C ARG A 215 -4.98 4.87 18.79
N LYS A 216 -3.96 5.63 19.18
CA LYS A 216 -4.01 6.51 20.37
C LYS A 216 -5.04 7.60 20.20
N LYS A 217 -5.03 8.29 19.06
CA LYS A 217 -5.91 9.44 18.78
C LYS A 217 -7.36 9.05 18.60
N TRP A 218 -7.64 7.89 17.94
CA TRP A 218 -9.00 7.33 17.92
C TRP A 218 -9.42 6.65 19.21
N LYS A 219 -8.51 6.53 20.21
CA LYS A 219 -8.74 5.79 21.47
C LYS A 219 -9.18 4.33 21.22
N GLN A 220 -8.66 3.72 20.16
CA GLN A 220 -8.93 2.35 19.74
C GLN A 220 -7.59 1.63 19.53
N LEU A 221 -6.97 1.14 20.62
CA LEU A 221 -5.65 0.52 20.59
C LEU A 221 -5.56 -0.73 19.68
N GLN A 222 -6.71 -1.33 19.37
CA GLN A 222 -6.82 -2.48 18.48
C GLN A 222 -7.48 -2.11 17.12
N LEU A 223 -7.52 -0.83 16.73
CA LEU A 223 -8.08 -0.43 15.45
C LEU A 223 -7.42 -1.23 14.32
N PRO A 224 -8.20 -2.01 13.52
CA PRO A 224 -7.65 -2.82 12.44
C PRO A 224 -6.97 -1.97 11.37
N PHE A 225 -5.83 -2.46 10.88
CA PHE A 225 -5.10 -1.83 9.79
C PHE A 225 -4.82 -2.87 8.70
N TYR A 226 -5.47 -2.71 7.54
CA TYR A 226 -5.32 -3.62 6.40
C TYR A 226 -4.59 -2.90 5.28
N PHE A 227 -3.57 -3.54 4.72
CA PHE A 227 -2.73 -2.90 3.71
C PHE A 227 -2.39 -3.84 2.56
N VAL A 228 -1.91 -3.26 1.48
CA VAL A 228 -1.54 -3.99 0.26
C VAL A 228 -0.03 -4.17 0.22
N GLN A 229 0.43 -5.39 -0.06
CA GLN A 229 1.77 -5.61 -0.57
C GLN A 229 1.79 -5.22 -2.04
N LEU A 230 2.69 -4.31 -2.45
CA LEU A 230 2.72 -3.74 -3.79
C LEU A 230 2.67 -4.82 -4.88
N SER A 231 1.93 -4.51 -5.94
CA SER A 231 1.90 -5.32 -7.16
C SER A 231 3.26 -5.34 -7.86
N SER A 232 3.46 -6.30 -8.75
CA SER A 232 4.67 -6.39 -9.56
C SER A 232 4.73 -5.31 -10.64
N ILE A 233 5.94 -4.81 -10.93
CA ILE A 233 6.23 -3.88 -12.02
C ILE A 233 7.61 -4.20 -12.60
N ASP A 234 7.81 -3.96 -13.90
CA ASP A 234 9.11 -4.07 -14.54
C ASP A 234 9.91 -2.76 -14.37
N THR A 235 11.23 -2.85 -14.47
CA THR A 235 12.16 -1.72 -14.32
C THR A 235 12.33 -0.90 -15.60
N VAL A 236 11.82 -1.36 -16.73
CA VAL A 236 12.00 -0.71 -18.03
C VAL A 236 11.42 0.70 -18.09
N LYS A 237 10.26 0.93 -17.46
CA LYS A 237 9.56 2.22 -17.46
C LYS A 237 9.42 2.85 -16.07
N TYR A 238 9.85 2.16 -15.03
CA TYR A 238 9.67 2.60 -13.65
C TYR A 238 10.87 2.21 -12.79
N LYS A 239 11.21 3.01 -11.78
CA LYS A 239 12.24 2.69 -10.79
C LYS A 239 11.73 1.61 -9.84
N GLY A 240 11.74 0.36 -10.30
CA GLY A 240 11.20 -0.80 -9.59
C GLY A 240 12.26 -1.72 -8.99
N GLU A 241 13.55 -1.38 -9.07
CA GLU A 241 14.67 -2.24 -8.66
C GLU A 241 14.57 -2.67 -7.18
N LEU A 242 14.10 -1.78 -6.32
CA LEU A 242 13.94 -2.02 -4.89
C LEU A 242 12.56 -2.59 -4.50
N TRP A 243 11.70 -2.88 -5.49
CA TRP A 243 10.34 -3.39 -5.24
C TRP A 243 10.30 -4.68 -4.42
N PRO A 244 11.18 -5.67 -4.68
CA PRO A 244 11.20 -6.89 -3.87
C PRO A 244 11.53 -6.62 -2.40
N GLN A 245 12.53 -5.75 -2.15
CA GLN A 245 12.89 -5.33 -0.80
C GLN A 245 11.74 -4.62 -0.12
N PHE A 246 11.08 -3.70 -0.83
CA PHE A 246 9.96 -2.94 -0.31
C PHE A 246 8.77 -3.85 0.04
N ARG A 247 8.42 -4.80 -0.83
CA ARG A 247 7.37 -5.80 -0.55
C ARG A 247 7.70 -6.63 0.70
N ASN A 248 8.97 -6.94 0.92
CA ASN A 248 9.38 -7.62 2.15
C ASN A 248 9.29 -6.72 3.39
N GLU A 249 9.58 -5.42 3.30
CA GLU A 249 9.33 -4.47 4.39
C GLU A 249 7.82 -4.37 4.69
N GLN A 250 6.97 -4.34 3.66
CA GLN A 250 5.51 -4.43 3.87
C GLN A 250 5.12 -5.73 4.58
N ARG A 251 5.71 -6.88 4.23
CA ARG A 251 5.46 -8.13 4.97
C ARG A 251 5.88 -8.05 6.43
N LYS A 252 7.00 -7.39 6.75
CA LYS A 252 7.45 -7.18 8.14
C LYS A 252 6.48 -6.33 8.97
N MET A 253 5.68 -5.47 8.33
CA MET A 253 4.63 -4.71 9.03
C MET A 253 3.65 -5.61 9.78
N LEU A 254 3.37 -6.83 9.30
CA LEU A 254 2.50 -7.79 9.99
C LEU A 254 3.02 -8.15 11.40
N GLN A 255 4.34 -8.13 11.61
CA GLN A 255 4.96 -8.40 12.90
C GLN A 255 5.01 -7.15 13.80
N LEU A 256 5.16 -5.96 13.18
CA LEU A 256 5.30 -4.69 13.90
C LEU A 256 3.95 -4.05 14.28
N ILE A 257 2.90 -4.36 13.53
CA ILE A 257 1.58 -3.77 13.68
C ILE A 257 0.59 -4.88 14.08
N PRO A 258 0.33 -5.10 15.37
CA PRO A 258 -0.69 -6.05 15.81
C PRO A 258 -2.05 -5.72 15.20
N ASN A 259 -2.94 -6.72 15.06
CA ASN A 259 -4.26 -6.56 14.43
C ASN A 259 -4.19 -5.88 13.05
N SER A 260 -3.25 -6.33 12.22
CA SER A 260 -3.12 -5.94 10.82
C SER A 260 -3.33 -7.12 9.88
N GLY A 261 -3.44 -6.83 8.58
CA GLY A 261 -3.54 -7.83 7.53
C GLY A 261 -3.03 -7.28 6.20
N MET A 262 -2.43 -8.14 5.37
CA MET A 262 -1.78 -7.75 4.13
C MET A 262 -2.37 -8.50 2.93
N ALA A 263 -2.96 -7.77 2.00
CA ALA A 263 -3.36 -8.32 0.71
C ALA A 263 -2.16 -8.39 -0.24
N VAL A 264 -1.81 -9.59 -0.66
CA VAL A 264 -0.73 -9.82 -1.63
C VAL A 264 -1.26 -9.54 -3.03
N CYS A 265 -0.52 -8.76 -3.84
CA CYS A 265 -0.92 -8.33 -5.18
C CYS A 265 0.18 -8.49 -6.23
N SER A 266 1.27 -9.20 -5.92
CA SER A 266 2.39 -9.41 -6.85
C SER A 266 2.01 -10.20 -8.12
N ASP A 267 0.96 -11.00 -8.07
CA ASP A 267 0.42 -11.80 -9.18
C ASP A 267 -0.46 -11.01 -10.16
N ILE A 268 -0.92 -9.84 -9.79
CA ILE A 268 -1.85 -8.99 -10.56
C ILE A 268 -1.26 -7.65 -10.97
N GLY A 269 0.07 -7.56 -10.99
CA GLY A 269 0.81 -6.39 -11.48
C GLY A 269 0.77 -6.26 -13.02
N ALA A 270 1.30 -5.16 -13.52
CA ALA A 270 1.53 -4.92 -14.94
C ALA A 270 3.00 -4.61 -15.18
N LYS A 271 3.56 -5.09 -16.32
CA LYS A 271 4.98 -4.91 -16.62
C LYS A 271 5.37 -3.46 -16.80
N ASP A 272 4.54 -2.69 -17.43
CA ASP A 272 4.83 -1.34 -17.90
C ASP A 272 3.92 -0.26 -17.29
N ASP A 273 3.07 -0.64 -16.33
CA ASP A 273 2.18 0.28 -15.64
C ASP A 273 2.20 0.03 -14.12
N VAL A 274 2.63 1.04 -13.37
CA VAL A 274 2.61 1.02 -11.89
C VAL A 274 1.18 0.99 -11.33
N HIS A 275 0.18 1.23 -12.17
CA HIS A 275 -1.23 1.24 -11.82
C HIS A 275 -2.00 0.08 -12.48
N PRO A 276 -1.76 -1.20 -12.08
CA PRO A 276 -2.45 -2.34 -12.68
C PRO A 276 -3.97 -2.20 -12.51
N THR A 277 -4.71 -2.64 -13.53
CA THR A 277 -6.17 -2.39 -13.61
C THR A 277 -7.01 -3.34 -12.77
N ASN A 278 -6.46 -4.47 -12.30
CA ASN A 278 -7.20 -5.42 -11.48
C ASN A 278 -7.38 -4.93 -10.04
N LYS A 279 -8.22 -3.93 -9.84
CA LYS A 279 -8.54 -3.37 -8.52
C LYS A 279 -9.56 -4.21 -7.74
N LYS A 280 -10.31 -5.06 -8.44
CA LYS A 280 -11.29 -5.96 -7.83
C LYS A 280 -10.61 -6.94 -6.88
N ASP A 281 -9.64 -7.70 -7.36
CA ASP A 281 -8.95 -8.69 -6.53
C ASP A 281 -8.22 -8.04 -5.36
N VAL A 282 -7.63 -6.85 -5.56
CA VAL A 282 -7.03 -6.09 -4.45
C VAL A 282 -8.04 -5.79 -3.35
N GLY A 283 -9.20 -5.22 -3.71
CA GLY A 283 -10.25 -4.89 -2.76
C GLY A 283 -10.83 -6.12 -2.07
N GLU A 284 -11.09 -7.18 -2.82
CA GLU A 284 -11.64 -8.43 -2.27
C GLU A 284 -10.64 -9.15 -1.35
N ARG A 285 -9.33 -9.14 -1.65
CA ARG A 285 -8.27 -9.68 -0.77
C ARG A 285 -8.14 -8.89 0.53
N LEU A 286 -8.24 -7.57 0.48
CA LEU A 286 -8.32 -6.74 1.69
C LEU A 286 -9.57 -7.05 2.50
N ALA A 287 -10.72 -7.24 1.85
CA ALA A 287 -11.97 -7.56 2.50
C ALA A 287 -11.92 -8.92 3.22
N ARG A 288 -11.18 -9.91 2.70
CA ARG A 288 -10.98 -11.19 3.39
C ARG A 288 -10.36 -11.01 4.79
N TRP A 289 -9.38 -10.11 4.91
CA TRP A 289 -8.79 -9.77 6.20
C TRP A 289 -9.80 -9.15 7.17
N ALA A 290 -10.62 -8.20 6.68
CA ALA A 290 -11.66 -7.59 7.47
C ALA A 290 -12.73 -8.60 7.89
N LEU A 291 -13.20 -9.44 6.98
CA LEU A 291 -14.16 -10.51 7.28
C LEU A 291 -13.63 -11.48 8.32
N ASN A 292 -12.36 -11.88 8.24
CA ASN A 292 -11.73 -12.77 9.21
C ASN A 292 -11.46 -12.07 10.55
N LYS A 293 -10.72 -10.95 10.56
CA LYS A 293 -10.22 -10.31 11.80
C LYS A 293 -11.25 -9.39 12.47
N THR A 294 -12.00 -8.60 11.69
CA THR A 294 -12.96 -7.63 12.22
C THR A 294 -14.34 -8.25 12.43
N TYR A 295 -14.76 -9.12 11.52
CA TYR A 295 -16.10 -9.73 11.53
C TYR A 295 -16.09 -11.20 11.92
N THR A 296 -14.94 -11.76 12.35
CA THR A 296 -14.77 -13.09 12.91
C THR A 296 -15.27 -14.26 12.05
N GLN A 297 -15.34 -14.05 10.73
CA GLN A 297 -15.71 -15.11 9.81
C GLN A 297 -14.60 -16.16 9.68
N LYS A 298 -14.99 -17.44 9.65
CA LYS A 298 -14.05 -18.57 9.49
C LYS A 298 -13.63 -18.76 8.03
N ILE A 299 -12.93 -17.77 7.46
CA ILE A 299 -12.35 -17.80 6.11
C ILE A 299 -10.84 -17.67 6.19
N VAL A 300 -10.13 -18.15 5.18
CA VAL A 300 -8.68 -17.96 5.06
C VAL A 300 -8.43 -16.53 4.52
N PRO A 301 -7.79 -15.64 5.28
CA PRO A 301 -7.70 -14.23 4.92
C PRO A 301 -6.62 -13.92 3.88
N SER A 302 -5.63 -14.81 3.72
CA SER A 302 -4.44 -14.57 2.89
C SER A 302 -4.02 -15.80 2.10
N GLY A 303 -3.15 -15.59 1.12
CA GLY A 303 -2.30 -16.62 0.59
C GLY A 303 -1.13 -16.96 1.54
N PRO A 304 -0.23 -17.87 1.14
CA PRO A 304 0.85 -18.35 1.99
C PRO A 304 1.78 -17.22 2.46
N LEU A 305 1.92 -17.09 3.79
CA LEU A 305 2.91 -16.23 4.43
C LEU A 305 4.02 -17.10 5.05
N PRO A 306 5.31 -16.81 4.84
CA PRO A 306 6.39 -17.64 5.35
C PRO A 306 6.46 -17.57 6.88
N LEU A 307 6.58 -18.73 7.53
CA LEU A 307 6.80 -18.86 8.97
C LEU A 307 8.29 -18.99 9.30
N LYS A 308 8.92 -19.99 8.70
CA LYS A 308 10.34 -20.31 8.93
C LYS A 308 10.94 -21.06 7.76
N ALA A 309 12.27 -20.97 7.61
CA ALA A 309 13.06 -21.81 6.75
C ALA A 309 14.05 -22.59 7.64
N THR A 310 14.07 -23.92 7.51
CA THR A 310 14.92 -24.81 8.32
C THR A 310 15.78 -25.67 7.40
N TYR A 311 17.09 -25.65 7.63
CA TYR A 311 18.04 -26.50 6.90
C TYR A 311 18.23 -27.84 7.63
N SER A 312 18.15 -28.91 6.88
CA SER A 312 18.50 -30.27 7.37
C SER A 312 18.77 -31.19 6.19
N ASN A 313 19.81 -32.00 6.31
CA ASN A 313 20.12 -33.07 5.37
C ASN A 313 20.12 -32.65 3.89
N GLY A 314 20.87 -31.59 3.53
CA GLY A 314 21.02 -31.14 2.15
C GLY A 314 19.75 -30.49 1.55
N LYS A 315 18.83 -30.04 2.38
CA LYS A 315 17.61 -29.33 1.93
C LYS A 315 17.19 -28.26 2.91
N VAL A 316 16.52 -27.22 2.41
CA VAL A 316 15.76 -26.26 3.21
C VAL A 316 14.28 -26.55 3.07
N ILE A 317 13.57 -26.56 4.21
CA ILE A 317 12.10 -26.64 4.26
C ILE A 317 11.57 -25.28 4.68
N VAL A 318 10.74 -24.68 3.84
CA VAL A 318 10.02 -23.43 4.12
C VAL A 318 8.58 -23.76 4.49
N SER A 319 8.18 -23.46 5.72
CA SER A 319 6.80 -23.62 6.18
C SER A 319 6.04 -22.29 6.10
N PHE A 320 4.71 -22.38 6.00
CA PHE A 320 3.84 -21.25 5.75
C PHE A 320 2.59 -21.27 6.65
N GLU A 321 2.09 -20.09 6.97
CA GLU A 321 0.71 -19.86 7.44
C GLU A 321 -0.23 -19.68 6.23
N TYR A 322 -1.54 -19.76 6.47
CA TYR A 322 -2.62 -19.52 5.51
C TYR A 322 -2.57 -20.41 4.25
N ILE A 323 -2.15 -21.64 4.43
CA ILE A 323 -2.11 -22.62 3.32
C ILE A 323 -3.50 -23.18 2.98
N ALA A 324 -4.52 -22.94 3.82
CA ALA A 324 -5.85 -23.54 3.71
C ALA A 324 -5.79 -25.08 3.71
N LYS A 325 -6.28 -25.76 2.65
CA LYS A 325 -6.19 -27.21 2.48
C LYS A 325 -4.88 -27.68 1.83
N GLY A 326 -3.90 -26.77 1.63
CA GLY A 326 -2.60 -27.08 1.09
C GLY A 326 -2.08 -26.04 0.09
N LEU A 327 -0.82 -26.20 -0.28
CA LEU A 327 -0.13 -25.38 -1.28
C LEU A 327 -0.42 -25.91 -2.69
N LYS A 328 -0.46 -25.00 -3.67
CA LYS A 328 -0.68 -25.30 -5.08
C LYS A 328 0.20 -24.43 -5.98
N ILE A 329 0.22 -24.80 -7.24
CA ILE A 329 0.83 -24.06 -8.34
C ILE A 329 -0.31 -23.44 -9.17
N SER A 330 -0.25 -22.12 -9.43
CA SER A 330 -1.36 -21.37 -10.04
C SER A 330 -1.60 -21.67 -11.52
N ASP A 331 -0.59 -22.09 -12.27
CA ASP A 331 -0.60 -22.17 -13.74
C ASP A 331 -0.21 -23.55 -14.31
N GLY A 332 -0.09 -24.58 -13.47
CA GLY A 332 0.29 -25.92 -13.87
C GLY A 332 1.72 -26.09 -14.37
N LYS A 333 2.52 -25.02 -14.39
CA LYS A 333 3.95 -25.07 -14.76
C LYS A 333 4.79 -25.43 -13.52
N PRO A 334 6.07 -25.80 -13.68
CA PRO A 334 6.94 -26.04 -12.53
C PRO A 334 6.92 -24.89 -11.53
N LEU A 335 7.02 -25.21 -10.23
CA LEU A 335 7.11 -24.23 -9.17
C LEU A 335 8.34 -23.34 -9.37
N ARG A 336 8.15 -22.02 -9.30
CA ARG A 336 9.19 -21.02 -9.56
C ARG A 336 9.06 -19.80 -8.65
N GLY A 337 10.05 -18.92 -8.72
CA GLY A 337 10.13 -17.69 -7.93
C GLY A 337 10.92 -17.86 -6.63
N PHE A 338 11.43 -19.05 -6.31
CA PHE A 338 12.32 -19.26 -5.18
C PHE A 338 13.78 -19.01 -5.56
N SER A 339 14.54 -18.47 -4.62
CA SER A 339 15.97 -18.22 -4.76
C SER A 339 16.70 -18.40 -3.42
N ILE A 340 17.99 -18.75 -3.46
CA ILE A 340 18.87 -18.83 -2.29
C ILE A 340 19.87 -17.66 -2.22
N ASP A 341 20.01 -16.91 -3.30
CA ASP A 341 20.95 -15.78 -3.44
C ASP A 341 20.24 -14.44 -3.74
N GLY A 342 18.91 -14.47 -4.01
CA GLY A 342 18.10 -13.32 -4.38
C GLY A 342 18.24 -12.89 -5.84
N MET A 343 18.95 -13.66 -6.68
CA MET A 343 19.19 -13.35 -8.09
C MET A 343 18.70 -14.48 -9.01
N ASN A 344 19.13 -15.70 -8.73
CA ASN A 344 18.87 -16.85 -9.58
C ASN A 344 17.74 -17.72 -9.02
N ASP A 345 16.86 -18.18 -9.91
CA ASP A 345 15.82 -19.11 -9.51
C ASP A 345 16.43 -20.46 -9.13
N THR A 346 15.96 -21.05 -8.04
CA THR A 346 16.37 -22.37 -7.57
C THR A 346 15.22 -23.36 -7.66
N LYS A 347 15.56 -24.65 -7.85
CA LYS A 347 14.58 -25.73 -7.86
C LYS A 347 13.87 -25.82 -6.51
N ALA A 348 12.56 -25.84 -6.54
CA ALA A 348 11.71 -26.00 -5.36
C ALA A 348 10.56 -26.94 -5.68
N ILE A 349 10.09 -27.68 -4.67
CA ILE A 349 8.96 -28.62 -4.81
C ILE A 349 8.01 -28.46 -3.62
N ILE A 350 6.73 -28.70 -3.84
CA ILE A 350 5.73 -28.79 -2.78
C ILE A 350 5.91 -30.14 -2.08
N GLY A 351 6.09 -30.12 -0.78
CA GLY A 351 6.12 -31.29 0.10
C GLY A 351 5.06 -31.18 1.20
N ASP A 352 4.90 -32.23 2.01
CA ASP A 352 3.88 -32.32 3.04
C ASP A 352 3.95 -31.20 4.09
N ASN A 353 5.16 -30.76 4.42
CA ASN A 353 5.41 -29.74 5.48
C ASN A 353 5.76 -28.36 4.93
N GLY A 354 5.52 -28.10 3.66
CA GLY A 354 5.83 -26.83 3.00
C GLY A 354 6.66 -26.99 1.73
N ILE A 355 7.48 -26.01 1.40
CA ILE A 355 8.32 -26.03 0.20
C ILE A 355 9.70 -26.60 0.52
N ILE A 356 10.12 -27.60 -0.26
CA ILE A 356 11.44 -28.25 -0.17
C ILE A 356 12.34 -27.67 -1.25
N ILE A 357 13.51 -27.17 -0.84
CA ILE A 357 14.54 -26.60 -1.71
C ILE A 357 15.83 -27.43 -1.50
N PRO A 358 16.21 -28.30 -2.43
CA PRO A 358 17.49 -29.02 -2.37
C PRO A 358 18.67 -28.04 -2.47
N VAL A 359 19.65 -28.18 -1.59
CA VAL A 359 20.85 -27.31 -1.55
C VAL A 359 22.07 -28.11 -1.12
N ASN A 360 23.23 -27.79 -1.66
CA ASN A 360 24.49 -28.45 -1.29
C ASN A 360 25.05 -27.95 0.04
N THR A 361 24.82 -26.65 0.34
CA THR A 361 25.26 -25.98 1.56
C THR A 361 24.13 -25.18 2.14
N LYS A 362 24.14 -24.93 3.45
CA LYS A 362 23.12 -24.10 4.12
C LYS A 362 23.21 -22.66 3.60
N PRO A 363 22.16 -22.15 2.90
CA PRO A 363 22.10 -20.75 2.50
C PRO A 363 21.79 -19.85 3.69
N GLN A 364 22.16 -18.58 3.61
CA GLN A 364 21.85 -17.61 4.66
C GLN A 364 20.36 -17.24 4.68
N TYR A 365 19.76 -17.12 3.49
CA TYR A 365 18.35 -16.72 3.32
C TYR A 365 17.67 -17.58 2.26
N ILE A 366 16.34 -17.62 2.33
CA ILE A 366 15.46 -18.01 1.21
C ILE A 366 14.68 -16.79 0.79
N TYR A 367 14.54 -16.62 -0.51
CA TYR A 367 13.78 -15.58 -1.17
C TYR A 367 12.64 -16.19 -1.98
N TYR A 368 11.54 -15.45 -2.08
CA TYR A 368 10.44 -15.78 -2.99
C TYR A 368 9.85 -14.52 -3.60
N GLY A 369 9.56 -14.58 -4.92
CA GLY A 369 9.04 -13.43 -5.65
C GLY A 369 10.01 -12.23 -5.65
N TRP A 370 11.32 -12.49 -5.59
CA TRP A 370 12.37 -11.49 -5.37
C TRP A 370 12.83 -10.81 -6.66
N LYS A 371 11.85 -10.54 -7.56
CA LYS A 371 12.05 -9.78 -8.79
C LYS A 371 11.10 -8.58 -8.78
N PRO A 372 11.43 -7.44 -9.40
CA PRO A 372 10.51 -6.31 -9.56
C PRO A 372 9.19 -6.75 -10.15
N PHE A 373 9.21 -7.40 -11.31
CA PHE A 373 8.09 -8.15 -11.84
C PHE A 373 8.24 -9.63 -11.46
N SER A 374 7.46 -10.05 -10.47
CA SER A 374 7.49 -11.42 -9.97
C SER A 374 6.68 -12.35 -10.86
N ASP A 375 7.27 -13.48 -11.21
CA ASP A 375 6.63 -14.59 -11.93
C ASP A 375 6.37 -15.80 -11.01
N GLY A 376 6.50 -15.62 -9.70
CA GLY A 376 6.24 -16.66 -8.69
C GLY A 376 4.80 -17.18 -8.78
N ASN A 377 4.65 -18.52 -8.74
CA ASN A 377 3.36 -19.19 -8.98
C ASN A 377 2.85 -20.02 -7.79
N LEU A 378 3.39 -19.81 -6.58
CA LEU A 378 2.91 -20.45 -5.37
C LEU A 378 1.61 -19.81 -4.88
N ILE A 379 0.58 -20.60 -4.69
CA ILE A 379 -0.72 -20.22 -4.14
C ILE A 379 -1.16 -21.22 -3.06
N ASN A 380 -2.18 -20.87 -2.28
CA ASN A 380 -2.89 -21.84 -1.45
C ASN A 380 -4.09 -22.45 -2.18
N SER A 381 -4.79 -23.39 -1.53
CA SER A 381 -5.97 -24.05 -2.10
C SER A 381 -7.17 -23.12 -2.36
N GLU A 382 -7.15 -21.88 -1.83
CA GLU A 382 -8.13 -20.81 -2.10
C GLU A 382 -7.73 -19.89 -3.27
N ASN A 383 -6.69 -20.27 -4.02
CA ASN A 383 -6.11 -19.51 -5.13
C ASN A 383 -5.57 -18.13 -4.73
N LEU A 384 -5.15 -17.97 -3.47
CA LEU A 384 -4.53 -16.74 -3.00
C LEU A 384 -3.00 -16.85 -3.12
N PRO A 385 -2.30 -15.83 -3.66
CA PRO A 385 -0.87 -15.88 -3.93
C PRO A 385 -0.02 -15.79 -2.68
N ALA A 386 1.14 -16.44 -2.71
CA ALA A 386 2.16 -16.29 -1.68
C ALA A 386 2.79 -14.88 -1.70
N SER A 387 3.09 -14.34 -0.53
CA SER A 387 3.76 -13.04 -0.40
C SER A 387 5.19 -13.08 -0.92
N THR A 388 5.70 -11.94 -1.40
CA THR A 388 7.15 -11.75 -1.57
C THR A 388 7.82 -11.76 -0.20
N PHE A 389 8.96 -12.47 -0.09
CA PHE A 389 9.71 -12.52 1.16
C PHE A 389 11.22 -12.77 0.97
N LYS A 390 11.96 -12.37 2.01
CA LYS A 390 13.31 -12.80 2.35
C LYS A 390 13.31 -13.22 3.81
N ILE A 391 13.64 -14.49 4.12
CA ILE A 391 13.68 -15.00 5.50
C ILE A 391 14.99 -15.74 5.76
N PRO A 392 15.55 -15.65 6.98
CA PRO A 392 16.78 -16.37 7.34
C PRO A 392 16.53 -17.87 7.45
N VAL A 393 17.55 -18.66 7.13
CA VAL A 393 17.56 -20.11 7.30
C VAL A 393 18.15 -20.47 8.67
N LYS A 394 17.37 -21.17 9.46
CA LYS A 394 17.77 -21.71 10.76
C LYS A 394 18.36 -23.10 10.67
#